data_1d45752471e364d130bc6acdd2415fbc
#
_entry.id   1d45752471e364d130bc6acdd2415fbc
#
_cell.length_a   1.000
_cell.length_b   1.000
_cell.length_c   1.000
_cell.angle_alpha   90.00
_cell.angle_beta   90.00
_cell.angle_gamma   90.00
#
_symmetry.space_group_name_H-M   'P 1'
#
loop_
_entity.id
_entity.type
_entity.pdbx_description
1 polymer ?
#
loop_
_entity_poly.entity_id
_entity_poly.type
_entity_poly.pdbx_seq_one_letter_code
_entity_poly.pdbx_strand_id
1 'polypeptide(L)'
;EFLKGLITIEDIAKSYMDVYDSRIIANAGTPFRNIVETLDGEMISGEPDETIKSGKCLIAAANPDLMESYIEKGDIVILGNRYESQLCAIEMGAKCIIVCDGAPVSFTITKLAQDKGCFIIKTPYDTFTASRLINQSIPIRFFMKSENLITFGLGEFLDDIRDVMAKKRYRDFPILDWNGRYFGM
;
A
#
# COMPACT_ATOMS: atom_id res chain seq x y z
N GLU A 1 -23.13 3.02 14.42
CA GLU A 1 -22.13 2.12 13.82
C GLU A 1 -21.22 1.54 14.91
N PHE A 2 -20.68 0.34 14.69
CA PHE A 2 -19.74 -0.26 15.63
C PHE A 2 -18.32 0.22 15.35
N LEU A 3 -17.57 0.47 16.42
CA LEU A 3 -16.16 0.80 16.34
C LEU A 3 -15.37 -0.39 15.73
N LYS A 4 -14.62 -0.14 14.65
CA LYS A 4 -13.79 -1.14 13.98
C LYS A 4 -12.33 -1.06 14.40
N GLY A 5 -11.89 0.10 14.83
CA GLY A 5 -10.54 0.36 15.25
C GLY A 5 -10.27 1.85 15.41
N LEU A 6 -9.06 2.16 15.80
CA LEU A 6 -8.58 3.53 16.00
C LEU A 6 -7.27 3.71 15.24
N ILE A 7 -7.14 4.86 14.59
CA ILE A 7 -5.89 5.31 14.01
C ILE A 7 -5.57 6.71 14.55
N THR A 8 -4.32 6.91 14.92
CA THR A 8 -3.83 8.19 15.42
C THR A 8 -2.82 8.81 14.45
N ILE A 9 -2.51 10.08 14.64
CA ILE A 9 -1.44 10.77 13.88
C ILE A 9 -0.10 10.04 14.10
N GLU A 10 0.14 9.46 15.28
CA GLU A 10 1.35 8.68 15.55
C GLU A 10 1.41 7.41 14.68
N ASP A 11 0.30 6.71 14.50
CA ASP A 11 0.23 5.52 13.64
C ASP A 11 0.50 5.89 12.17
N ILE A 12 -0.06 7.02 11.72
CA ILE A 12 0.20 7.55 10.37
C ILE A 12 1.66 7.96 10.23
N ALA A 13 2.23 8.69 11.20
CA ALA A 13 3.64 9.10 11.15
C ALA A 13 4.58 7.89 11.11
N LYS A 14 4.32 6.85 11.91
CA LYS A 14 5.07 5.59 11.87
C LYS A 14 5.01 4.93 10.50
N SER A 15 3.85 4.91 9.86
CA SER A 15 3.70 4.34 8.52
C SER A 15 4.61 4.98 7.47
N TYR A 16 4.92 6.29 7.63
CA TYR A 16 5.88 6.99 6.78
C TYR A 16 7.34 6.72 7.16
N MET A 17 7.61 6.33 8.40
CA MET A 17 8.96 6.04 8.89
C MET A 17 9.38 4.60 8.63
N ASP A 18 8.44 3.66 8.61
CA ASP A 18 8.66 2.22 8.39
C ASP A 18 8.78 1.84 6.89
N VAL A 19 9.21 2.78 6.05
CA VAL A 19 9.31 2.66 4.59
C VAL A 19 10.38 1.65 4.12
N TYR A 20 11.09 1.02 5.04
CA TYR A 20 12.19 0.10 4.71
C TYR A 20 11.75 -1.32 4.35
N ASP A 21 10.51 -1.69 4.63
CA ASP A 21 9.99 -3.00 4.23
C ASP A 21 9.45 -2.97 2.80
N SER A 22 10.22 -3.44 1.86
CA SER A 22 9.82 -3.55 0.44
C SER A 22 8.61 -4.46 0.21
N ARG A 23 8.22 -5.28 1.19
CA ARG A 23 7.06 -6.18 1.14
C ARG A 23 5.81 -5.61 1.80
N ILE A 24 5.87 -4.42 2.35
CA ILE A 24 4.76 -3.82 3.12
C ILE A 24 3.46 -3.75 2.31
N ILE A 25 3.54 -3.47 1.01
CA ILE A 25 2.38 -3.40 0.09
C ILE A 25 1.67 -4.76 0.01
N ALA A 26 2.44 -5.84 -0.10
CA ALA A 26 1.92 -7.21 -0.13
C ALA A 26 1.41 -7.64 1.25
N ASN A 27 2.15 -7.36 2.32
CA ASN A 27 1.77 -7.68 3.69
C ASN A 27 0.45 -7.01 4.10
N ALA A 28 0.21 -5.81 3.58
CA ALA A 28 -1.04 -5.06 3.80
C ALA A 28 -2.22 -5.56 2.97
N GLY A 29 -1.99 -6.46 2.02
CA GLY A 29 -3.01 -6.92 1.09
C GLY A 29 -3.59 -5.76 0.27
N THR A 30 -2.73 -4.94 -0.30
CA THR A 30 -3.12 -3.75 -1.06
C THR A 30 -3.75 -4.13 -2.39
N PRO A 31 -4.97 -3.65 -2.73
CA PRO A 31 -5.54 -3.83 -4.06
C PRO A 31 -4.80 -2.98 -5.10
N PHE A 32 -4.69 -3.47 -6.33
CA PHE A 32 -4.04 -2.71 -7.41
C PHE A 32 -4.73 -1.39 -7.72
N ARG A 33 -6.06 -1.29 -7.54
CA ARG A 33 -6.79 -0.03 -7.70
C ARG A 33 -6.22 1.09 -6.83
N ASN A 34 -5.81 0.78 -5.59
CA ASN A 34 -5.21 1.79 -4.71
C ASN A 34 -3.90 2.32 -5.27
N ILE A 35 -3.08 1.45 -5.90
CA ILE A 35 -1.84 1.88 -6.57
C ILE A 35 -2.17 2.78 -7.76
N VAL A 36 -3.15 2.39 -8.58
CA VAL A 36 -3.60 3.20 -9.72
C VAL A 36 -4.05 4.58 -9.27
N GLU A 37 -4.91 4.65 -8.24
CA GLU A 37 -5.40 5.92 -7.70
C GLU A 37 -4.27 6.77 -7.09
N THR A 38 -3.38 6.16 -6.31
CA THR A 38 -2.27 6.85 -5.64
C THR A 38 -1.25 7.42 -6.62
N LEU A 39 -1.01 6.72 -7.71
CA LEU A 39 -0.02 7.11 -8.72
C LEU A 39 -0.63 7.90 -9.89
N ASP A 40 -1.88 8.36 -9.77
CA ASP A 40 -2.61 9.01 -10.87
C ASP A 40 -2.45 8.23 -12.19
N GLY A 41 -2.57 6.91 -12.06
CA GLY A 41 -2.18 5.94 -13.08
C GLY A 41 -3.33 5.44 -13.94
N GLU A 42 -2.94 4.75 -15.00
CA GLU A 42 -3.83 4.02 -15.90
C GLU A 42 -3.46 2.53 -15.88
N MET A 43 -4.43 1.66 -15.65
CA MET A 43 -4.24 0.21 -15.78
C MET A 43 -4.28 -0.17 -17.26
N ILE A 44 -3.13 -0.55 -17.81
CA ILE A 44 -3.03 -0.99 -19.22
C ILE A 44 -3.38 -2.48 -19.37
N SER A 45 -3.00 -3.28 -18.36
CA SER A 45 -3.28 -4.71 -18.31
C SER A 45 -3.41 -5.14 -16.86
N GLY A 46 -4.40 -5.99 -16.55
CA GLY A 46 -4.62 -6.56 -15.23
C GLY A 46 -6.00 -6.28 -14.67
N GLU A 47 -6.20 -6.66 -13.41
CA GLU A 47 -7.45 -6.56 -12.68
C GLU A 47 -7.29 -5.60 -11.49
N PRO A 48 -7.92 -4.41 -11.50
CA PRO A 48 -7.76 -3.40 -10.44
C PRO A 48 -8.13 -3.91 -9.05
N ASP A 49 -9.12 -4.80 -8.96
CA ASP A 49 -9.62 -5.32 -7.69
C ASP A 49 -8.81 -6.48 -7.12
N GLU A 50 -7.87 -7.02 -7.90
CA GLU A 50 -6.97 -8.04 -7.40
C GLU A 50 -6.08 -7.49 -6.30
N THR A 51 -5.92 -8.30 -5.24
CA THR A 51 -5.12 -7.96 -4.07
C THR A 51 -3.71 -8.51 -4.21
N ILE A 52 -2.70 -7.69 -3.92
CA ILE A 52 -1.31 -8.09 -3.88
C ILE A 52 -1.08 -8.98 -2.67
N LYS A 53 -0.60 -10.21 -2.89
CA LYS A 53 -0.45 -11.25 -1.85
C LYS A 53 1.00 -11.56 -1.51
N SER A 54 1.94 -11.20 -2.38
CA SER A 54 3.37 -11.50 -2.22
C SER A 54 4.21 -10.60 -3.12
N GLY A 55 5.52 -10.65 -2.94
CA GLY A 55 6.50 -9.92 -3.73
C GLY A 55 6.97 -8.64 -3.03
N LYS A 56 8.09 -8.13 -3.54
CA LYS A 56 8.69 -6.86 -3.12
C LYS A 56 8.26 -5.77 -4.08
N CYS A 57 8.25 -4.53 -3.61
CA CYS A 57 8.23 -3.36 -4.47
C CYS A 57 9.67 -2.87 -4.64
N LEU A 58 10.13 -2.75 -5.87
CA LEU A 58 11.51 -2.35 -6.17
C LEU A 58 11.59 -1.45 -7.40
N ILE A 59 12.69 -0.71 -7.51
CA ILE A 59 13.00 0.13 -8.67
C ILE A 59 14.01 -0.60 -9.53
N ALA A 60 13.68 -0.79 -10.81
CA ALA A 60 14.57 -1.37 -11.79
C ALA A 60 15.44 -0.27 -12.44
N ALA A 61 16.52 0.10 -11.76
CA ALA A 61 17.46 1.14 -12.22
C ALA A 61 18.75 0.58 -12.84
N ALA A 62 18.83 -0.74 -13.05
CA ALA A 62 20.00 -1.42 -13.60
C ALA A 62 19.81 -1.83 -15.07
N ASN A 63 20.86 -2.38 -15.68
CA ASN A 63 20.74 -3.07 -16.95
C ASN A 63 20.00 -4.42 -16.79
N PRO A 64 19.46 -5.02 -17.86
CA PRO A 64 18.69 -6.26 -17.77
C PRO A 64 19.45 -7.41 -17.12
N ASP A 65 20.73 -7.62 -17.45
CA ASP A 65 21.55 -8.71 -16.90
C ASP A 65 21.65 -8.66 -15.38
N LEU A 66 21.74 -7.44 -14.82
CA LEU A 66 21.74 -7.24 -13.38
C LEU A 66 20.34 -7.36 -12.78
N MET A 67 19.31 -6.91 -13.50
CA MET A 67 17.92 -7.00 -13.06
C MET A 67 17.50 -8.46 -12.83
N GLU A 68 17.93 -9.39 -13.66
CA GLU A 68 17.66 -10.82 -13.51
C GLU A 68 18.13 -11.38 -12.14
N SER A 69 19.15 -10.77 -11.55
CA SER A 69 19.71 -11.25 -10.28
C SER A 69 18.89 -10.86 -9.05
N TYR A 70 17.98 -9.87 -9.13
CA TYR A 70 17.25 -9.40 -7.97
C TYR A 70 15.73 -9.31 -8.12
N ILE A 71 15.19 -9.43 -9.35
CA ILE A 71 13.74 -9.51 -9.56
C ILE A 71 13.28 -10.94 -9.31
N GLU A 72 12.28 -11.08 -8.45
CA GLU A 72 11.68 -12.35 -8.11
C GLU A 72 10.23 -12.44 -8.61
N LYS A 73 9.75 -13.68 -8.72
CA LYS A 73 8.34 -13.91 -9.09
C LYS A 73 7.40 -13.25 -8.09
N GLY A 74 6.48 -12.47 -8.62
CA GLY A 74 5.46 -11.78 -7.81
C GLY A 74 5.83 -10.35 -7.45
N ASP A 75 7.03 -9.87 -7.77
CA ASP A 75 7.48 -8.52 -7.45
C ASP A 75 6.68 -7.45 -8.21
N ILE A 76 6.62 -6.26 -7.62
CA ILE A 76 6.16 -5.02 -8.25
C ILE A 76 7.39 -4.22 -8.66
N VAL A 77 7.54 -3.95 -9.95
CA VAL A 77 8.75 -3.33 -10.48
C VAL A 77 8.44 -1.95 -11.05
N ILE A 78 8.99 -0.92 -10.41
CA ILE A 78 8.91 0.46 -10.89
C ILE A 78 10.06 0.70 -11.87
N LEU A 79 9.74 1.12 -13.09
CA LEU A 79 10.71 1.29 -14.15
C LEU A 79 10.30 2.38 -15.15
N GLY A 80 11.22 2.75 -16.02
CA GLY A 80 10.97 3.74 -17.08
C GLY A 80 10.58 3.09 -18.41
N ASN A 81 10.91 3.81 -19.49
CA ASN A 81 10.50 3.48 -20.85
C ASN A 81 11.41 2.49 -21.62
N ARG A 82 12.43 1.93 -20.96
CA ARG A 82 13.33 0.98 -21.62
C ARG A 82 12.63 -0.34 -21.91
N TYR A 83 12.52 -0.68 -23.19
CA TYR A 83 11.87 -1.90 -23.66
C TYR A 83 12.49 -3.16 -23.02
N GLU A 84 13.83 -3.23 -22.98
CA GLU A 84 14.57 -4.36 -22.45
C GLU A 84 14.32 -4.56 -20.95
N SER A 85 14.20 -3.47 -20.22
CA SER A 85 13.88 -3.53 -18.77
C SER A 85 12.45 -4.01 -18.53
N GLN A 86 11.48 -3.56 -19.33
CA GLN A 86 10.10 -4.04 -19.26
C GLN A 86 10.01 -5.52 -19.60
N LEU A 87 10.68 -5.94 -20.69
CA LEU A 87 10.77 -7.33 -21.12
C LEU A 87 11.36 -8.22 -20.00
N CYS A 88 12.52 -7.83 -19.47
CA CYS A 88 13.22 -8.56 -18.42
C CYS A 88 12.33 -8.73 -17.17
N ALA A 89 11.71 -7.67 -16.68
CA ALA A 89 10.85 -7.75 -15.50
C ALA A 89 9.68 -8.72 -15.69
N ILE A 90 9.03 -8.70 -16.86
CA ILE A 90 7.94 -9.61 -17.18
C ILE A 90 8.43 -11.07 -17.28
N GLU A 91 9.58 -11.31 -17.93
CA GLU A 91 10.15 -12.66 -18.07
C GLU A 91 10.60 -13.24 -16.74
N MET A 92 11.09 -12.41 -15.81
CA MET A 92 11.43 -12.83 -14.43
C MET A 92 10.17 -13.11 -13.58
N GLY A 93 8.99 -12.86 -14.11
CA GLY A 93 7.72 -13.19 -13.45
C GLY A 93 7.26 -12.13 -12.48
N ALA A 94 7.61 -10.87 -12.69
CA ALA A 94 7.00 -9.77 -11.95
C ALA A 94 5.47 -9.84 -12.01
N LYS A 95 4.80 -9.59 -10.89
CA LYS A 95 3.34 -9.52 -10.85
C LYS A 95 2.82 -8.23 -11.51
N CYS A 96 3.60 -7.15 -11.37
CA CYS A 96 3.24 -5.86 -11.95
C CYS A 96 4.48 -5.07 -12.34
N ILE A 97 4.41 -4.41 -13.48
CA ILE A 97 5.35 -3.34 -13.83
C ILE A 97 4.62 -2.00 -13.79
N ILE A 98 5.29 -0.98 -13.22
CA ILE A 98 4.82 0.40 -13.18
C ILE A 98 5.70 1.21 -14.12
N VAL A 99 5.14 1.65 -15.23
CA VAL A 99 5.85 2.40 -16.28
C VAL A 99 5.68 3.89 -16.02
N CYS A 100 6.79 4.55 -15.71
CA CYS A 100 6.85 5.95 -15.29
C CYS A 100 6.92 6.93 -16.48
N ASP A 101 6.87 8.26 -16.16
CA ASP A 101 6.99 9.38 -17.10
C ASP A 101 5.90 9.43 -18.20
N GLY A 102 4.75 8.80 -17.96
CA GLY A 102 3.68 8.71 -18.96
C GLY A 102 4.10 7.98 -20.24
N ALA A 103 5.21 7.23 -20.20
CA ALA A 103 5.79 6.60 -21.37
C ALA A 103 4.81 5.60 -22.03
N PRO A 104 4.78 5.52 -23.37
CA PRO A 104 3.94 4.55 -24.07
C PRO A 104 4.46 3.13 -23.84
N VAL A 105 3.54 2.19 -23.63
CA VAL A 105 3.84 0.76 -23.58
C VAL A 105 3.57 0.14 -24.94
N SER A 106 4.54 -0.59 -25.50
CA SER A 106 4.38 -1.21 -26.81
C SER A 106 3.36 -2.34 -26.78
N PHE A 107 2.71 -2.59 -27.90
CA PHE A 107 1.78 -3.72 -28.07
C PHE A 107 2.43 -5.05 -27.73
N THR A 108 3.68 -5.26 -28.10
CA THR A 108 4.43 -6.50 -27.80
C THR A 108 4.58 -6.71 -26.31
N ILE A 109 4.94 -5.67 -25.55
CA ILE A 109 5.04 -5.72 -24.08
C ILE A 109 3.68 -5.99 -23.45
N THR A 110 2.63 -5.30 -23.91
CA THR A 110 1.27 -5.52 -23.38
C THR A 110 0.81 -6.96 -23.61
N LYS A 111 1.02 -7.50 -24.79
CA LYS A 111 0.66 -8.88 -25.11
C LYS A 111 1.45 -9.88 -24.25
N LEU A 112 2.77 -9.71 -24.16
CA LEU A 112 3.61 -10.56 -23.31
C LEU A 112 3.16 -10.54 -21.84
N ALA A 113 2.87 -9.35 -21.31
CA ALA A 113 2.37 -9.20 -19.94
C ALA A 113 1.06 -9.95 -19.73
N GLN A 114 0.12 -9.86 -20.66
CA GLN A 114 -1.13 -10.63 -20.63
C GLN A 114 -0.88 -12.14 -20.63
N ASP A 115 -0.02 -12.62 -21.51
CA ASP A 115 0.33 -14.05 -21.62
C ASP A 115 1.01 -14.59 -20.34
N LYS A 116 1.80 -13.76 -19.67
CA LYS A 116 2.51 -14.10 -18.42
C LYS A 116 1.71 -13.77 -17.14
N GLY A 117 0.55 -13.14 -17.25
CA GLY A 117 -0.25 -12.71 -16.10
C GLY A 117 0.40 -11.57 -15.30
N CYS A 118 1.25 -10.77 -15.94
CA CYS A 118 1.86 -9.57 -15.38
C CYS A 118 0.96 -8.36 -15.62
N PHE A 119 0.73 -7.56 -14.59
CA PHE A 119 -0.04 -6.34 -14.71
C PHE A 119 0.82 -5.18 -15.19
N ILE A 120 0.20 -4.20 -15.85
CA ILE A 120 0.87 -2.98 -16.29
C ILE A 120 0.08 -1.79 -15.83
N ILE A 121 0.73 -0.94 -15.03
CA ILE A 121 0.23 0.38 -14.63
C ILE A 121 1.15 1.43 -15.26
N LYS A 122 0.56 2.40 -15.93
CA LYS A 122 1.28 3.57 -16.44
C LYS A 122 0.98 4.76 -15.54
N THR A 123 2.00 5.51 -15.15
CA THR A 123 1.86 6.72 -14.32
C THR A 123 2.55 7.91 -14.97
N PRO A 124 2.01 9.14 -14.84
CA PRO A 124 2.68 10.36 -15.31
C PRO A 124 3.90 10.70 -14.45
N TYR A 125 4.01 10.16 -13.24
CA TYR A 125 5.11 10.44 -12.33
C TYR A 125 6.41 9.80 -12.77
N ASP A 126 7.53 10.45 -12.43
CA ASP A 126 8.87 9.86 -12.55
C ASP A 126 9.09 8.73 -11.53
N THR A 127 10.16 7.97 -11.73
CA THR A 127 10.48 6.79 -10.91
C THR A 127 10.67 7.13 -9.42
N PHE A 128 11.29 8.28 -9.11
CA PHE A 128 11.50 8.71 -7.74
C PHE A 128 10.17 9.05 -7.07
N THR A 129 9.34 9.86 -7.73
CA THR A 129 8.01 10.24 -7.24
C THR A 129 7.12 9.02 -7.04
N ALA A 130 7.04 8.14 -8.03
CA ALA A 130 6.26 6.91 -7.95
C ALA A 130 6.70 6.01 -6.78
N SER A 131 8.01 5.86 -6.57
CA SER A 131 8.55 5.05 -5.47
C SER A 131 8.25 5.63 -4.08
N ARG A 132 8.13 6.95 -3.97
CA ARG A 132 7.77 7.63 -2.72
C ARG A 132 6.29 7.55 -2.42
N LEU A 133 5.45 7.67 -3.46
CA LEU A 133 4.00 7.71 -3.32
C LEU A 133 3.38 6.33 -3.14
N ILE A 134 3.96 5.28 -3.73
CA ILE A 134 3.33 3.95 -3.77
C ILE A 134 2.95 3.41 -2.39
N ASN A 135 3.71 3.73 -1.35
CA ASN A 135 3.39 3.30 0.02
C ASN A 135 2.09 3.94 0.56
N GLN A 136 1.64 5.04 -0.02
CA GLN A 136 0.36 5.67 0.35
C GLN A 136 -0.85 4.90 -0.21
N SER A 137 -0.63 3.92 -1.09
CA SER A 137 -1.68 3.02 -1.58
C SER A 137 -2.13 1.98 -0.54
N ILE A 138 -1.36 1.82 0.54
CA ILE A 138 -1.63 0.85 1.60
C ILE A 138 -2.96 1.18 2.28
N PRO A 139 -3.89 0.22 2.41
CA PRO A 139 -5.15 0.46 3.08
C PRO A 139 -4.96 0.91 4.52
N ILE A 140 -5.65 1.96 4.93
CA ILE A 140 -5.55 2.56 6.28
C ILE A 140 -5.79 1.53 7.39
N ARG A 141 -6.62 0.51 7.13
CA ARG A 141 -6.88 -0.58 8.06
C ARG A 141 -5.62 -1.37 8.47
N PHE A 142 -4.57 -1.34 7.66
CA PHE A 142 -3.30 -2.01 7.98
C PHE A 142 -2.59 -1.36 9.18
N PHE A 143 -2.73 -0.04 9.31
CA PHE A 143 -2.14 0.74 10.40
C PHE A 143 -3.09 0.91 11.59
N MET A 144 -4.35 0.53 11.42
CA MET A 144 -5.39 0.71 12.41
C MET A 144 -5.21 -0.28 13.57
N LYS A 145 -5.25 0.22 14.80
CA LYS A 145 -5.36 -0.60 15.99
C LYS A 145 -6.80 -1.07 16.13
N SER A 146 -7.03 -2.38 16.12
CA SER A 146 -8.35 -3.00 16.25
C SER A 146 -8.49 -3.85 17.52
N GLU A 147 -7.38 -4.19 18.17
CA GLU A 147 -7.35 -5.00 19.38
C GLU A 147 -6.97 -4.17 20.60
N ASN A 148 -7.51 -4.58 21.77
CA ASN A 148 -7.22 -3.94 23.06
C ASN A 148 -7.47 -2.42 23.07
N LEU A 149 -8.47 -1.98 22.33
CA LEU A 149 -8.89 -0.59 22.33
C LEU A 149 -9.41 -0.21 23.71
N ILE A 150 -8.89 0.88 24.26
CA ILE A 150 -9.44 1.47 25.47
C ILE A 150 -10.59 2.37 25.04
N THR A 151 -11.77 2.04 25.50
CA THR A 151 -13.00 2.79 25.23
C THR A 151 -13.70 3.10 26.53
N PHE A 152 -14.53 4.14 26.55
CA PHE A 152 -15.36 4.48 27.71
C PHE A 152 -16.84 4.37 27.33
N GLY A 153 -17.66 4.02 28.31
CA GLY A 153 -19.11 4.04 28.20
C GLY A 153 -19.69 5.39 28.64
N LEU A 154 -20.89 5.70 28.18
CA LEU A 154 -21.60 6.95 28.54
C LEU A 154 -21.88 7.12 30.06
N GLY A 155 -21.81 6.03 30.83
CA GLY A 155 -22.09 6.05 32.26
C GLY A 155 -20.85 6.03 33.16
N GLU A 156 -19.64 6.11 32.59
CA GLU A 156 -18.41 6.08 33.39
C GLU A 156 -18.12 7.41 34.08
N PHE A 157 -17.50 7.34 35.27
CA PHE A 157 -17.17 8.53 36.03
C PHE A 157 -15.91 9.22 35.52
N LEU A 158 -15.91 10.55 35.55
CA LEU A 158 -14.79 11.36 35.06
C LEU A 158 -13.47 11.08 35.80
N ASP A 159 -13.51 10.70 37.07
CA ASP A 159 -12.30 10.43 37.84
C ASP A 159 -11.63 9.14 37.35
N ASP A 160 -12.40 8.10 37.04
CA ASP A 160 -11.89 6.85 36.47
C ASP A 160 -11.27 7.07 35.10
N ILE A 161 -11.93 7.91 34.27
CA ILE A 161 -11.42 8.30 32.97
C ILE A 161 -10.09 9.03 33.09
N ARG A 162 -9.98 9.99 34.02
CA ARG A 162 -8.74 10.74 34.29
C ARG A 162 -7.57 9.83 34.69
N ASP A 163 -7.85 8.84 35.53
CA ASP A 163 -6.85 7.88 35.98
C ASP A 163 -6.30 7.04 34.81
N VAL A 164 -7.18 6.61 33.90
CA VAL A 164 -6.77 5.89 32.69
C VAL A 164 -5.98 6.78 31.77
N MET A 165 -6.43 8.02 31.53
CA MET A 165 -5.72 9.01 30.71
C MET A 165 -4.32 9.29 31.25
N ALA A 166 -4.16 9.47 32.55
CA ALA A 166 -2.87 9.71 33.20
C ALA A 166 -1.92 8.52 33.05
N LYS A 167 -2.42 7.30 33.21
CA LYS A 167 -1.63 6.07 33.09
C LYS A 167 -1.21 5.75 31.66
N LYS A 168 -2.09 5.97 30.70
CA LYS A 168 -1.88 5.60 29.28
C LYS A 168 -1.28 6.72 28.44
N ARG A 169 -1.31 7.96 28.92
CA ARG A 169 -0.82 9.17 28.21
C ARG A 169 -1.51 9.42 26.85
N TYR A 170 -2.72 8.86 26.67
CA TYR A 170 -3.56 9.16 25.53
C TYR A 170 -4.49 10.33 25.88
N ARG A 171 -4.85 11.13 24.85
CA ARG A 171 -5.74 12.29 25.02
C ARG A 171 -7.15 12.02 24.54
N ASP A 172 -7.28 11.14 23.56
CA ASP A 172 -8.53 10.87 22.86
C ASP A 172 -8.89 9.40 23.02
N PHE A 173 -10.14 9.14 23.41
CA PHE A 173 -10.67 7.78 23.63
C PHE A 173 -12.06 7.68 23.01
N PRO A 174 -12.35 6.62 22.26
CA PRO A 174 -13.70 6.38 21.78
C PRO A 174 -14.68 6.16 22.93
N ILE A 175 -15.83 6.84 22.83
CA ILE A 175 -16.96 6.68 23.73
C ILE A 175 -18.00 5.79 23.04
N LEU A 176 -18.49 4.79 23.75
CA LEU A 176 -19.50 3.86 23.26
C LEU A 176 -20.84 4.10 23.96
N ASP A 177 -21.91 3.94 23.22
CA ASP A 177 -23.26 3.91 23.79
C ASP A 177 -23.55 2.60 24.51
N TRP A 178 -24.74 2.51 25.12
CA TRP A 178 -25.21 1.33 25.86
C TRP A 178 -25.32 0.05 25.01
N ASN A 179 -25.30 0.19 23.69
CA ASN A 179 -25.34 -0.93 22.74
C ASN A 179 -23.96 -1.25 22.13
N GLY A 180 -22.88 -0.63 22.65
CA GLY A 180 -21.52 -0.80 22.13
C GLY A 180 -21.26 -0.11 20.78
N ARG A 181 -22.09 0.85 20.38
CA ARG A 181 -21.90 1.63 19.15
C ARG A 181 -21.07 2.87 19.44
N TYR A 182 -20.27 3.26 18.47
CA TYR A 182 -19.52 4.50 18.54
C TYR A 182 -20.45 5.70 18.72
N PHE A 183 -20.25 6.45 19.78
CA PHE A 183 -21.01 7.65 20.13
C PHE A 183 -20.20 8.92 19.88
N GLY A 184 -18.91 8.92 20.22
CA GLY A 184 -18.02 10.08 20.10
C GLY A 184 -16.61 9.80 20.61
N MET A 185 -15.83 10.87 20.77
CA MET A 185 -14.44 10.83 21.23
C MET A 185 -14.21 11.90 22.29
#